data_8a187f5949eb686a0bd009f742888ac8
#
_entry.id   8a187f5949eb686a0bd009f742888ac8
#
_cell.length_a   1.000
_cell.length_b   1.000
_cell.length_c   1.000
_cell.angle_alpha   90.00
_cell.angle_beta   90.00
_cell.angle_gamma   90.00
#
_symmetry.space_group_name_H-M   'P 1'
#
loop_
_entity.id
_entity.type
_entity.pdbx_description
1 polymer ?
#
loop_
_entity_poly.entity_id
_entity_poly.type
_entity_poly.pdbx_seq_one_letter_code
_entity_poly.pdbx_strand_id
1 'polypeptide(L)'
;MNATVSEQKYTLFQGNAYTVIDELIENNIKVNHIITDPPYNISQENNFKTLKCPRQGVDFGEWDKNFDLFSWIPKYGKILDKNGSMIVFCSYRYLSFIVKYMEESNLEVKDILVWRKSNPMPRNIDRRYVQDMEFAIWAVKKGAKWIFNRPAGRPYMRSMFETSIVSGRERVGHPTQKSIDLMSDIISIHTNKDDIVIDPFMGSGTTGVACLSLNRKFIGVEMDEEYFKLAKSRLNEE
;
A
#
# COMPACT_ATOMS: atom_id res chain seq x y z
N MET A 1 16.39 -1.04 -21.36
CA MET A 1 15.85 -0.84 -19.99
C MET A 1 16.12 -2.03 -19.03
N ASN A 2 16.42 -3.23 -19.51
CA ASN A 2 16.50 -4.44 -18.67
C ASN A 2 17.69 -4.53 -17.68
N ALA A 3 18.76 -3.78 -17.85
CA ALA A 3 19.90 -3.81 -16.92
C ALA A 3 19.77 -2.80 -15.75
N THR A 4 18.92 -1.80 -15.88
CA THR A 4 18.88 -0.64 -14.97
C THR A 4 18.04 -0.85 -13.71
N VAL A 5 16.99 -1.68 -13.75
CA VAL A 5 16.09 -1.91 -12.60
C VAL A 5 16.74 -2.79 -11.53
N SER A 6 17.66 -3.67 -11.88
CA SER A 6 18.27 -4.60 -10.93
C SER A 6 19.45 -4.00 -10.13
N GLU A 7 20.06 -2.92 -10.62
CA GLU A 7 21.26 -2.32 -10.01
C GLU A 7 20.93 -1.10 -9.11
N GLN A 8 19.80 -0.42 -9.37
CA GLN A 8 19.42 0.75 -8.61
C GLN A 8 18.66 0.35 -7.33
N LYS A 9 18.83 1.11 -6.24
CA LYS A 9 18.06 0.94 -5.00
C LYS A 9 16.56 1.10 -5.24
N TYR A 10 16.16 2.00 -6.14
CA TYR A 10 14.77 2.21 -6.50
C TYR A 10 14.58 2.68 -7.94
N THR A 11 13.40 2.46 -8.48
CA THR A 11 12.94 2.95 -9.78
C THR A 11 11.54 3.54 -9.64
N LEU A 12 11.31 4.74 -10.16
CA LEU A 12 10.01 5.41 -10.10
C LEU A 12 9.46 5.66 -11.50
N PHE A 13 8.16 5.41 -11.66
CA PHE A 13 7.40 5.67 -12.87
C PHE A 13 6.33 6.72 -12.58
N GLN A 14 6.40 7.88 -13.26
CA GLN A 14 5.32 8.84 -13.26
C GLN A 14 4.31 8.43 -14.33
N GLY A 15 3.13 7.98 -13.90
CA GLY A 15 2.11 7.52 -14.85
C GLY A 15 0.99 6.71 -14.20
N ASN A 16 0.10 6.27 -15.04
CA ASN A 16 -1.03 5.46 -14.61
C ASN A 16 -0.58 4.01 -14.38
N ALA A 17 -0.90 3.46 -13.20
CA ALA A 17 -0.56 2.09 -12.83
C ALA A 17 -1.05 1.03 -13.84
N TYR A 18 -2.16 1.28 -14.55
CA TYR A 18 -2.68 0.36 -15.56
C TYR A 18 -1.88 0.34 -16.87
N THR A 19 -1.19 1.42 -17.20
CA THR A 19 -0.32 1.48 -18.39
C THR A 19 1.09 1.04 -18.05
N VAL A 20 1.62 1.47 -16.90
CA VAL A 20 2.97 1.09 -16.44
C VAL A 20 3.09 -0.42 -16.26
N ILE A 21 2.03 -1.11 -15.79
CA ILE A 21 2.08 -2.57 -15.66
C ILE A 21 2.26 -3.27 -17.00
N ASP A 22 1.66 -2.76 -18.07
CA ASP A 22 1.81 -3.35 -19.39
C ASP A 22 3.26 -3.23 -19.87
N GLU A 23 3.92 -2.07 -19.65
CA GLU A 23 5.37 -1.90 -19.92
C GLU A 23 6.24 -2.85 -19.07
N LEU A 24 5.91 -3.05 -17.80
CA LEU A 24 6.65 -3.98 -16.93
C LEU A 24 6.52 -5.43 -17.43
N ILE A 25 5.33 -5.83 -17.89
CA ILE A 25 5.08 -7.16 -18.46
C ILE A 25 5.86 -7.33 -19.77
N GLU A 26 5.79 -6.38 -20.70
CA GLU A 26 6.51 -6.41 -21.98
C GLU A 26 8.03 -6.50 -21.80
N ASN A 27 8.55 -5.81 -20.80
CA ASN A 27 9.98 -5.87 -20.46
C ASN A 27 10.35 -7.08 -19.55
N ASN A 28 9.45 -8.03 -19.32
CA ASN A 28 9.64 -9.21 -18.48
C ASN A 28 10.15 -8.91 -17.07
N ILE A 29 9.77 -7.76 -16.51
CA ILE A 29 10.13 -7.40 -15.13
C ILE A 29 9.39 -8.31 -14.16
N LYS A 30 10.11 -8.84 -13.18
CA LYS A 30 9.56 -9.60 -12.05
C LYS A 30 9.86 -8.88 -10.75
N VAL A 31 8.93 -8.97 -9.82
CA VAL A 31 9.04 -8.42 -8.47
C VAL A 31 8.81 -9.51 -7.44
N ASN A 32 9.49 -9.42 -6.32
CA ASN A 32 9.32 -10.40 -5.24
C ASN A 32 8.01 -10.15 -4.49
N HIS A 33 7.62 -8.89 -4.29
CA HIS A 33 6.42 -8.55 -3.52
C HIS A 33 5.68 -7.35 -4.11
N ILE A 34 4.37 -7.32 -3.87
CA ILE A 34 3.49 -6.18 -4.14
C ILE A 34 2.90 -5.75 -2.81
N ILE A 35 3.20 -4.53 -2.37
CA ILE A 35 2.69 -3.98 -1.11
C ILE A 35 2.18 -2.58 -1.42
N THR A 36 0.87 -2.37 -1.30
CA THR A 36 0.24 -1.18 -1.86
C THR A 36 -1.02 -0.73 -1.12
N ASP A 37 -1.27 0.56 -1.19
CA ASP A 37 -2.43 1.25 -0.62
C ASP A 37 -3.19 2.01 -1.74
N PRO A 38 -3.99 1.30 -2.56
CA PRO A 38 -4.71 1.92 -3.67
C PRO A 38 -5.81 2.87 -3.19
N PRO A 39 -6.36 3.73 -4.07
CA PRO A 39 -7.56 4.51 -3.76
C PRO A 39 -8.73 3.62 -3.31
N TYR A 40 -9.57 4.11 -2.35
CA TYR A 40 -10.67 3.32 -1.79
C TYR A 40 -12.06 3.70 -2.30
N ASN A 41 -12.20 4.72 -3.15
CA ASN A 41 -13.48 5.30 -3.56
C ASN A 41 -14.36 5.70 -2.35
N ILE A 42 -13.77 6.30 -1.34
CA ILE A 42 -14.45 6.73 -0.12
C ILE A 42 -14.60 8.25 -0.02
N SER A 43 -14.08 8.99 -1.00
CA SER A 43 -14.29 10.42 -1.11
C SER A 43 -15.78 10.73 -1.17
N GLN A 44 -16.27 11.55 -0.23
CA GLN A 44 -17.64 12.04 -0.20
C GLN A 44 -17.63 13.56 -0.08
N GLU A 45 -18.35 14.22 -0.98
CA GLU A 45 -18.68 15.65 -0.85
C GLU A 45 -19.64 15.84 0.33
N ASN A 46 -19.13 15.90 1.55
CA ASN A 46 -19.91 16.22 2.74
C ASN A 46 -19.71 17.69 3.10
N ASN A 47 -20.56 18.54 2.54
CA ASN A 47 -20.72 19.91 3.00
C ASN A 47 -21.45 19.93 4.35
N PHE A 48 -20.72 19.84 5.45
CA PHE A 48 -21.27 20.10 6.79
C PHE A 48 -21.56 21.59 6.97
N LYS A 49 -22.60 22.09 6.28
CA LYS A 49 -23.06 23.48 6.39
C LYS A 49 -23.68 23.82 7.76
N THR A 50 -23.88 22.82 8.63
CA THR A 50 -24.57 22.94 9.91
C THR A 50 -23.67 23.23 11.10
N LEU A 51 -22.35 23.28 10.94
CA LEU A 51 -21.42 23.60 12.02
C LEU A 51 -21.02 25.08 11.97
N LYS A 52 -20.83 25.70 13.16
CA LYS A 52 -20.34 27.10 13.29
C LYS A 52 -19.01 27.35 12.54
N CYS A 53 -18.21 26.31 12.30
CA CYS A 53 -17.07 26.28 11.39
C CYS A 53 -17.26 25.09 10.44
N PRO A 54 -17.71 25.31 9.20
CA PRO A 54 -17.85 24.25 8.21
C PRO A 54 -16.51 23.57 8.01
N ARG A 55 -16.39 22.29 8.37
CA ARG A 55 -15.24 21.47 7.98
C ARG A 55 -15.54 20.91 6.59
N GLN A 56 -14.62 21.10 5.66
CA GLN A 56 -14.70 20.43 4.35
C GLN A 56 -14.88 18.93 4.60
N GLY A 57 -15.71 18.28 3.79
CA GLY A 57 -15.89 16.84 3.80
C GLY A 57 -14.55 16.14 3.54
N VAL A 58 -14.53 14.84 3.70
CA VAL A 58 -13.35 14.02 3.38
C VAL A 58 -13.30 13.84 1.87
N ASP A 59 -13.00 14.92 1.14
CA ASP A 59 -12.68 14.87 -0.29
C ASP A 59 -11.15 14.66 -0.40
N PHE A 60 -10.76 13.49 -0.84
CA PHE A 60 -9.36 13.14 -1.06
C PHE A 60 -8.88 13.55 -2.46
N GLY A 61 -9.76 14.11 -3.31
CA GLY A 61 -9.47 14.48 -4.69
C GLY A 61 -10.09 13.53 -5.71
N GLU A 62 -9.94 13.88 -6.99
CA GLU A 62 -10.52 13.12 -8.11
C GLU A 62 -9.94 11.70 -8.23
N TRP A 63 -8.71 11.48 -7.75
CA TRP A 63 -8.05 10.17 -7.77
C TRP A 63 -8.75 9.10 -6.92
N ASP A 64 -9.51 9.50 -5.88
CA ASP A 64 -10.32 8.60 -5.05
C ASP A 64 -11.79 8.54 -5.49
N LYS A 65 -12.10 8.97 -6.71
CA LYS A 65 -13.44 8.92 -7.31
C LYS A 65 -13.42 8.02 -8.53
N ASN A 66 -14.35 7.08 -8.62
CA ASN A 66 -14.49 6.17 -9.78
C ASN A 66 -13.22 5.33 -10.10
N PHE A 67 -12.35 5.09 -9.13
CA PHE A 67 -11.19 4.22 -9.31
C PHE A 67 -11.67 2.77 -9.50
N ASP A 68 -11.08 2.07 -10.47
CA ASP A 68 -11.31 0.62 -10.63
C ASP A 68 -10.52 -0.15 -9.57
N LEU A 69 -11.21 -0.59 -8.53
CA LEU A 69 -10.61 -1.22 -7.36
C LEU A 69 -10.00 -2.59 -7.64
N PHE A 70 -10.25 -3.21 -8.79
CA PHE A 70 -10.05 -4.65 -8.93
C PHE A 70 -9.24 -5.07 -10.17
N SER A 71 -9.45 -4.48 -11.34
CA SER A 71 -8.91 -5.00 -12.60
C SER A 71 -7.38 -4.95 -12.72
N TRP A 72 -6.72 -4.17 -11.89
CA TRP A 72 -5.26 -4.11 -11.80
C TRP A 72 -4.65 -5.34 -11.12
N ILE A 73 -5.38 -6.00 -10.20
CA ILE A 73 -4.88 -7.14 -9.40
C ILE A 73 -4.38 -8.29 -10.28
N PRO A 74 -5.16 -8.80 -11.26
CA PRO A 74 -4.69 -9.87 -12.15
C PRO A 74 -3.45 -9.51 -12.96
N LYS A 75 -3.34 -8.26 -13.41
CA LYS A 75 -2.19 -7.78 -14.17
C LYS A 75 -0.91 -7.80 -13.32
N TYR A 76 -0.96 -7.18 -12.15
CA TYR A 76 0.18 -7.16 -11.22
C TYR A 76 0.53 -8.56 -10.70
N GLY A 77 -0.44 -9.44 -10.54
CA GLY A 77 -0.21 -10.86 -10.23
C GLY A 77 0.68 -11.58 -11.26
N LYS A 78 0.71 -11.14 -12.53
CA LYS A 78 1.57 -11.73 -13.57
C LYS A 78 3.06 -11.44 -13.37
N ILE A 79 3.41 -10.29 -12.83
CA ILE A 79 4.82 -9.91 -12.57
C ILE A 79 5.32 -10.39 -11.20
N LEU A 80 4.43 -10.83 -10.32
CA LEU A 80 4.79 -11.35 -9.00
C LEU A 80 5.60 -12.65 -9.14
N ASP A 81 6.71 -12.76 -8.43
CA ASP A 81 7.53 -13.99 -8.36
C ASP A 81 6.71 -15.17 -7.80
N LYS A 82 7.17 -16.39 -8.09
CA LYS A 82 6.50 -17.63 -7.66
C LYS A 82 6.34 -17.76 -6.14
N ASN A 83 7.26 -17.19 -5.36
CA ASN A 83 7.22 -17.19 -3.89
C ASN A 83 6.78 -15.83 -3.31
N GLY A 84 6.30 -14.95 -4.17
CA GLY A 84 5.96 -13.59 -3.81
C GLY A 84 4.67 -13.46 -3.02
N SER A 85 4.60 -12.38 -2.25
CA SER A 85 3.41 -11.93 -1.53
C SER A 85 2.81 -10.70 -2.17
N MET A 86 1.48 -10.64 -2.16
CA MET A 86 0.70 -9.44 -2.49
C MET A 86 -0.05 -8.99 -1.23
N ILE A 87 0.19 -7.75 -0.79
CA ILE A 87 -0.48 -7.12 0.35
C ILE A 87 -1.16 -5.85 -0.15
N VAL A 88 -2.49 -5.82 -0.05
CA VAL A 88 -3.32 -4.73 -0.58
C VAL A 88 -4.17 -4.15 0.53
N PHE A 89 -3.90 -2.90 0.90
CA PHE A 89 -4.76 -2.15 1.79
C PHE A 89 -6.10 -1.85 1.13
N CYS A 90 -7.17 -1.84 1.89
CA CYS A 90 -8.50 -1.56 1.37
C CYS A 90 -9.50 -1.16 2.45
N SER A 91 -10.60 -0.56 2.02
CA SER A 91 -11.76 -0.36 2.88
C SER A 91 -12.41 -1.71 3.22
N TYR A 92 -12.89 -1.86 4.48
CA TYR A 92 -13.65 -3.05 4.91
C TYR A 92 -14.83 -3.39 3.99
N ARG A 93 -15.34 -2.42 3.24
CA ARG A 93 -16.46 -2.60 2.30
C ARG A 93 -16.11 -3.49 1.11
N TYR A 94 -14.82 -3.57 0.76
CA TYR A 94 -14.36 -4.25 -0.45
C TYR A 94 -13.57 -5.52 -0.18
N LEU A 95 -13.39 -5.91 1.08
CA LEU A 95 -12.60 -7.09 1.47
C LEU A 95 -12.98 -8.34 0.67
N SER A 96 -14.27 -8.70 0.66
CA SER A 96 -14.73 -9.92 -0.05
C SER A 96 -14.52 -9.85 -1.56
N PHE A 97 -14.65 -8.67 -2.15
CA PHE A 97 -14.42 -8.50 -3.58
C PHE A 97 -12.95 -8.66 -3.94
N ILE A 98 -12.05 -8.01 -3.18
CA ILE A 98 -10.60 -8.10 -3.41
C ILE A 98 -10.11 -9.54 -3.20
N VAL A 99 -10.58 -10.23 -2.15
CA VAL A 99 -10.32 -11.67 -1.92
C VAL A 99 -10.70 -12.47 -3.17
N LYS A 100 -11.91 -12.29 -3.68
CA LYS A 100 -12.37 -12.98 -4.89
C LYS A 100 -11.44 -12.72 -6.09
N TYR A 101 -11.10 -11.47 -6.39
CA TYR A 101 -10.21 -11.13 -7.50
C TYR A 101 -8.80 -11.70 -7.34
N MET A 102 -8.27 -11.73 -6.11
CA MET A 102 -6.98 -12.37 -5.82
C MET A 102 -7.04 -13.87 -6.09
N GLU A 103 -8.08 -14.57 -5.60
CA GLU A 103 -8.23 -16.02 -5.79
C GLU A 103 -8.44 -16.40 -7.26
N GLU A 104 -9.20 -15.61 -8.02
CA GLU A 104 -9.37 -15.74 -9.47
C GLU A 104 -8.08 -15.46 -10.24
N SER A 105 -7.13 -14.74 -9.64
CA SER A 105 -5.81 -14.37 -10.20
C SER A 105 -4.69 -15.37 -9.84
N ASN A 106 -5.03 -16.59 -9.46
CA ASN A 106 -4.06 -17.62 -9.02
C ASN A 106 -3.27 -17.24 -7.76
N LEU A 107 -3.87 -16.43 -6.90
CA LEU A 107 -3.36 -16.13 -5.58
C LEU A 107 -4.16 -16.90 -4.53
N GLU A 108 -3.53 -17.19 -3.41
CA GLU A 108 -4.14 -17.81 -2.23
C GLU A 108 -4.10 -16.80 -1.08
N VAL A 109 -5.27 -16.37 -0.63
CA VAL A 109 -5.38 -15.45 0.50
C VAL A 109 -4.99 -16.18 1.78
N LYS A 110 -4.06 -15.61 2.54
CA LYS A 110 -3.54 -16.18 3.78
C LYS A 110 -4.19 -15.56 5.01
N ASP A 111 -4.33 -14.24 5.04
CA ASP A 111 -4.93 -13.56 6.20
C ASP A 111 -5.41 -12.15 5.83
N ILE A 112 -6.17 -11.56 6.74
CA ILE A 112 -6.52 -10.14 6.76
C ILE A 112 -5.66 -9.49 7.83
N LEU A 113 -4.80 -8.55 7.41
CA LEU A 113 -3.98 -7.74 8.30
C LEU A 113 -4.80 -6.55 8.77
N VAL A 114 -4.75 -6.25 10.06
CA VAL A 114 -5.48 -5.15 10.69
C VAL A 114 -4.47 -4.12 11.19
N TRP A 115 -4.55 -2.90 10.71
CA TRP A 115 -3.86 -1.78 11.32
C TRP A 115 -4.80 -1.08 12.30
N ARG A 116 -4.48 -1.13 13.59
CA ARG A 116 -5.15 -0.40 14.65
C ARG A 116 -4.40 0.90 14.94
N LYS A 117 -5.07 2.02 14.78
CA LYS A 117 -4.53 3.35 15.07
C LYS A 117 -4.56 3.60 16.57
N SER A 118 -3.41 3.80 17.21
CA SER A 118 -3.34 4.06 18.66
C SER A 118 -3.87 5.45 19.04
N ASN A 119 -3.87 6.40 18.09
CA ASN A 119 -4.37 7.78 18.27
C ASN A 119 -5.36 8.17 17.16
N PRO A 120 -6.48 7.45 17.00
CA PRO A 120 -7.43 7.74 15.93
C PRO A 120 -8.05 9.14 16.11
N MET A 121 -8.49 9.72 15.00
CA MET A 121 -9.22 10.99 15.04
C MET A 121 -10.72 10.74 15.20
N PRO A 122 -11.32 11.00 16.37
CA PRO A 122 -12.74 10.79 16.60
C PRO A 122 -13.58 11.73 15.72
N ARG A 123 -14.63 11.19 15.13
CA ARG A 123 -15.61 11.95 14.37
C ARG A 123 -17.01 11.47 14.73
N ASN A 124 -17.92 12.39 14.97
CA ASN A 124 -19.33 12.09 15.22
C ASN A 124 -19.53 11.05 16.36
N ILE A 125 -18.87 11.30 17.48
CA ILE A 125 -18.72 10.36 18.60
C ILE A 125 -20.06 9.94 19.24
N ASP A 126 -21.10 10.77 19.10
CA ASP A 126 -22.44 10.50 19.66
C ASP A 126 -23.29 9.56 18.79
N ARG A 127 -22.84 9.24 17.57
CA ARG A 127 -23.65 8.51 16.58
C ARG A 127 -22.94 7.33 15.91
N ARG A 128 -21.64 7.16 16.14
CA ARG A 128 -20.85 6.07 15.55
C ARG A 128 -19.59 5.78 16.34
N TYR A 129 -19.08 4.58 16.17
CA TYR A 129 -17.79 4.19 16.71
C TYR A 129 -16.66 4.98 16.04
N VAL A 130 -15.54 5.15 16.76
CA VAL A 130 -14.30 5.67 16.18
C VAL A 130 -13.77 4.67 15.15
N GLN A 131 -13.41 5.17 13.98
CA GLN A 131 -12.80 4.35 12.94
C GLN A 131 -11.28 4.29 13.16
N ASP A 132 -10.87 3.40 14.03
CA ASP A 132 -9.47 3.19 14.40
C ASP A 132 -8.80 2.03 13.66
N MET A 133 -9.53 1.32 12.80
CA MET A 133 -9.00 0.17 12.06
C MET A 133 -8.98 0.42 10.56
N GLU A 134 -7.88 0.00 9.93
CA GLU A 134 -7.76 -0.21 8.49
C GLU A 134 -7.33 -1.65 8.22
N PHE A 135 -7.58 -2.12 7.00
CA PHE A 135 -7.41 -3.52 6.64
C PHE A 135 -6.50 -3.65 5.43
N ALA A 136 -5.71 -4.71 5.41
CA ALA A 136 -5.03 -5.16 4.21
C ALA A 136 -5.24 -6.67 4.02
N ILE A 137 -5.30 -7.12 2.78
CA ILE A 137 -5.40 -8.53 2.45
C ILE A 137 -4.01 -9.01 2.05
N TRP A 138 -3.54 -10.06 2.72
CA TRP A 138 -2.32 -10.75 2.37
C TRP A 138 -2.60 -12.02 1.60
N ALA A 139 -2.07 -12.11 0.39
CA ALA A 139 -2.15 -13.27 -0.47
C ALA A 139 -0.76 -13.64 -0.99
N VAL A 140 -0.60 -14.89 -1.41
CA VAL A 140 0.61 -15.45 -2.04
C VAL A 140 0.22 -16.19 -3.32
N LYS A 141 1.17 -16.47 -4.22
CA LYS A 141 0.87 -17.35 -5.35
C LYS A 141 0.51 -18.75 -4.87
N LYS A 142 -0.42 -19.39 -5.55
CA LYS A 142 -0.79 -20.80 -5.24
C LYS A 142 0.45 -21.68 -5.33
N GLY A 143 0.69 -22.48 -4.27
CA GLY A 143 1.86 -23.35 -4.16
C GLY A 143 3.17 -22.63 -3.80
N ALA A 144 3.14 -21.37 -3.43
CA ALA A 144 4.32 -20.61 -3.02
C ALA A 144 4.94 -21.15 -1.73
N LYS A 145 6.27 -21.06 -1.66
CA LYS A 145 7.01 -21.09 -0.39
C LYS A 145 7.24 -19.65 0.04
N TRP A 146 6.21 -19.05 0.62
CA TRP A 146 6.22 -17.63 0.95
C TRP A 146 7.16 -17.29 2.10
N ILE A 147 7.60 -16.02 2.13
CA ILE A 147 8.42 -15.48 3.21
C ILE A 147 7.52 -15.06 4.37
N PHE A 148 7.90 -15.49 5.58
CA PHE A 148 7.27 -15.07 6.82
C PHE A 148 8.31 -15.02 7.95
N ASN A 149 8.92 -13.85 8.13
CA ASN A 149 10.00 -13.61 9.07
C ASN A 149 9.44 -13.32 10.47
N ARG A 150 9.07 -14.36 11.20
CA ARG A 150 8.62 -14.21 12.58
C ARG A 150 9.77 -13.78 13.48
N PRO A 151 9.67 -12.64 14.22
CA PRO A 151 10.70 -12.20 15.14
C PRO A 151 11.07 -13.29 16.18
N ALA A 152 12.35 -13.39 16.48
CA ALA A 152 12.82 -14.32 17.51
C ALA A 152 12.15 -14.03 18.87
N GLY A 153 11.84 -15.08 19.61
CA GLY A 153 11.19 -14.98 20.93
C GLY A 153 9.67 -14.78 20.89
N ARG A 154 9.06 -14.56 19.74
CA ARG A 154 7.59 -14.56 19.61
C ARG A 154 7.08 -15.94 19.23
N PRO A 155 6.25 -16.61 20.06
CA PRO A 155 5.75 -17.95 19.76
C PRO A 155 4.79 -17.98 18.56
N TYR A 156 4.06 -16.89 18.31
CA TYR A 156 3.16 -16.65 17.18
C TYR A 156 3.07 -15.16 16.86
N MET A 157 2.56 -14.85 15.67
CA MET A 157 2.21 -13.49 15.26
C MET A 157 0.68 -13.34 15.22
N ARG A 158 0.22 -12.15 15.56
CA ARG A 158 -1.16 -11.75 15.30
C ARG A 158 -1.18 -10.88 14.05
N SER A 159 -2.22 -11.01 13.26
CA SER A 159 -2.42 -10.17 12.06
C SER A 159 -2.87 -8.73 12.39
N MET A 160 -2.47 -8.23 13.56
CA MET A 160 -2.80 -6.90 14.05
C MET A 160 -1.52 -6.10 14.32
N PHE A 161 -1.43 -4.96 13.68
CA PHE A 161 -0.38 -3.95 13.84
C PHE A 161 -0.96 -2.75 14.58
N GLU A 162 -0.28 -2.23 15.57
CA GLU A 162 -0.72 -1.05 16.32
C GLU A 162 0.35 0.03 16.25
N THR A 163 0.05 1.11 15.52
CA THR A 163 0.92 2.29 15.41
C THR A 163 0.08 3.56 15.48
N SER A 164 0.71 4.69 15.69
CA SER A 164 0.04 5.98 15.59
C SER A 164 -0.23 6.35 14.12
N ILE A 165 -1.24 7.21 13.90
CA ILE A 165 -1.37 7.92 12.62
C ILE A 165 -0.20 8.87 12.45
N VAL A 166 0.13 9.14 11.20
CA VAL A 166 1.23 10.05 10.84
C VAL A 166 1.00 11.46 11.40
N SER A 167 2.00 11.99 12.11
CA SER A 167 1.97 13.32 12.71
C SER A 167 3.36 13.96 12.73
N GLY A 168 3.42 15.24 13.05
CA GLY A 168 4.69 15.95 13.21
C GLY A 168 5.53 15.95 11.92
N ARG A 169 6.83 15.67 12.06
CA ARG A 169 7.81 15.73 10.95
C ARG A 169 7.62 14.63 9.90
N GLU A 170 7.02 13.50 10.26
CA GLU A 170 6.74 12.42 9.31
C GLU A 170 5.65 12.80 8.29
N ARG A 171 4.79 13.77 8.65
CA ARG A 171 3.67 14.19 7.79
C ARG A 171 4.16 15.11 6.69
N VAL A 172 4.11 14.63 5.45
CA VAL A 172 4.62 15.36 4.26
C VAL A 172 3.52 15.93 3.36
N GLY A 173 2.28 16.04 3.86
CA GLY A 173 1.17 16.69 3.13
C GLY A 173 0.24 15.73 2.37
N HIS A 174 0.55 14.46 2.24
CA HIS A 174 -0.37 13.50 1.65
C HIS A 174 -1.53 13.18 2.62
N PRO A 175 -2.82 13.25 2.18
CA PRO A 175 -3.97 13.18 3.09
C PRO A 175 -4.13 11.81 3.78
N THR A 176 -3.73 10.74 3.12
CA THR A 176 -3.89 9.35 3.58
C THR A 176 -2.55 8.63 3.79
N GLN A 177 -1.49 9.39 4.06
CA GLN A 177 -0.15 8.82 4.26
C GLN A 177 -0.16 7.72 5.32
N LYS A 178 0.39 6.54 4.99
CA LYS A 178 0.62 5.47 5.96
C LYS A 178 1.84 5.76 6.84
N SER A 179 1.86 5.21 8.05
CA SER A 179 3.01 5.29 8.96
C SER A 179 4.19 4.48 8.42
N ILE A 180 5.40 5.03 8.53
CA ILE A 180 6.65 4.32 8.18
C ILE A 180 6.81 3.08 9.07
N ASP A 181 6.48 3.18 10.37
CA ASP A 181 6.57 2.06 11.30
C ASP A 181 5.69 0.89 10.85
N LEU A 182 4.43 1.17 10.48
CA LEU A 182 3.51 0.15 9.97
C LEU A 182 4.08 -0.54 8.73
N MET A 183 4.55 0.24 7.75
CA MET A 183 5.07 -0.31 6.51
C MET A 183 6.37 -1.09 6.74
N SER A 184 7.21 -0.62 7.65
CA SER A 184 8.46 -1.30 8.05
C SER A 184 8.19 -2.65 8.71
N ASP A 185 7.20 -2.72 9.60
CA ASP A 185 6.78 -3.98 10.23
C ASP A 185 6.30 -4.99 9.17
N ILE A 186 5.40 -4.56 8.28
CA ILE A 186 4.87 -5.42 7.21
C ILE A 186 6.00 -5.89 6.29
N ILE A 187 6.86 -4.99 5.82
CA ILE A 187 7.97 -5.30 4.92
C ILE A 187 8.96 -6.26 5.58
N SER A 188 9.31 -6.04 6.85
CA SER A 188 10.26 -6.90 7.55
C SER A 188 9.76 -8.35 7.70
N ILE A 189 8.46 -8.54 7.91
CA ILE A 189 7.84 -9.86 8.07
C ILE A 189 7.73 -10.59 6.73
N HIS A 190 7.33 -9.90 5.68
CA HIS A 190 6.91 -10.53 4.43
C HIS A 190 7.96 -10.50 3.31
N THR A 191 9.11 -9.88 3.54
CA THR A 191 10.19 -9.74 2.55
C THR A 191 11.56 -10.02 3.13
N ASN A 192 12.55 -10.34 2.27
CA ASN A 192 13.95 -10.45 2.65
C ASN A 192 14.75 -9.25 2.13
N LYS A 193 15.97 -9.11 2.67
CA LYS A 193 16.95 -8.16 2.13
C LYS A 193 17.15 -8.39 0.63
N ASP A 194 17.35 -7.30 -0.12
CA ASP A 194 17.52 -7.25 -1.57
C ASP A 194 16.30 -7.66 -2.41
N ASP A 195 15.18 -8.07 -1.79
CA ASP A 195 13.92 -8.29 -2.51
C ASP A 195 13.41 -7.00 -3.18
N ILE A 196 12.79 -7.15 -4.33
CA ILE A 196 12.15 -6.06 -5.06
C ILE A 196 10.68 -5.97 -4.64
N VAL A 197 10.30 -4.85 -4.05
CA VAL A 197 8.91 -4.52 -3.68
C VAL A 197 8.38 -3.49 -4.67
N ILE A 198 7.18 -3.72 -5.22
CA ILE A 198 6.48 -2.70 -6.02
C ILE A 198 5.26 -2.16 -5.28
N ASP A 199 5.09 -0.84 -5.37
CA ASP A 199 3.86 -0.15 -4.98
C ASP A 199 3.28 0.58 -6.20
N PRO A 200 2.20 0.04 -6.81
CA PRO A 200 1.52 0.65 -7.96
C PRO A 200 0.84 1.99 -7.68
N PHE A 201 0.65 2.35 -6.42
CA PHE A 201 -0.07 3.56 -5.97
C PHE A 201 0.71 4.21 -4.83
N MET A 202 2.00 4.53 -5.09
CA MET A 202 2.95 4.86 -4.03
C MET A 202 2.66 6.16 -3.27
N GLY A 203 1.83 7.07 -3.82
CA GLY A 203 1.51 8.34 -3.22
C GLY A 203 2.77 9.12 -2.82
N SER A 204 2.91 9.41 -1.53
CA SER A 204 4.10 10.08 -0.97
C SER A 204 5.32 9.18 -0.79
N GLY A 205 5.29 7.93 -1.25
CA GLY A 205 6.45 7.01 -1.25
C GLY A 205 6.77 6.33 0.08
N THR A 206 5.83 6.24 1.03
CA THR A 206 6.09 5.66 2.36
C THR A 206 6.56 4.20 2.29
N THR A 207 5.94 3.39 1.41
CA THR A 207 6.39 2.01 1.15
C THR A 207 7.85 1.97 0.69
N GLY A 208 8.23 2.89 -0.20
CA GLY A 208 9.59 2.99 -0.72
C GLY A 208 10.61 3.37 0.35
N VAL A 209 10.32 4.40 1.16
CA VAL A 209 11.16 4.81 2.30
C VAL A 209 11.39 3.61 3.23
N ALA A 210 10.34 2.89 3.62
CA ALA A 210 10.46 1.71 4.47
C ALA A 210 11.24 0.55 3.79
N CYS A 211 11.12 0.39 2.48
CA CYS A 211 11.92 -0.58 1.73
C CYS A 211 13.41 -0.25 1.77
N LEU A 212 13.78 0.99 1.47
CA LEU A 212 15.18 1.40 1.41
C LEU A 212 15.86 1.33 2.78
N SER A 213 15.18 1.82 3.83
CA SER A 213 15.70 1.75 5.21
C SER A 213 15.94 0.31 5.68
N LEU A 214 15.20 -0.65 5.13
CA LEU A 214 15.35 -2.08 5.42
C LEU A 214 16.23 -2.83 4.40
N ASN A 215 16.92 -2.13 3.49
CA ASN A 215 17.74 -2.71 2.42
C ASN A 215 16.95 -3.61 1.44
N ARG A 216 15.74 -3.21 1.09
CA ARG A 216 14.96 -3.77 -0.02
C ARG A 216 15.07 -2.82 -1.21
N LYS A 217 14.86 -3.35 -2.41
CA LYS A 217 14.72 -2.54 -3.63
C LYS A 217 13.26 -2.14 -3.81
N PHE A 218 13.04 -0.99 -4.43
CA PHE A 218 11.70 -0.45 -4.57
C PHE A 218 11.37 -0.06 -6.01
N ILE A 219 10.16 -0.39 -6.45
CA ILE A 219 9.57 0.15 -7.68
C ILE A 219 8.29 0.88 -7.26
N GLY A 220 8.17 2.16 -7.62
CA GLY A 220 7.00 2.97 -7.31
C GLY A 220 6.34 3.51 -8.56
N VAL A 221 5.01 3.52 -8.59
CA VAL A 221 4.22 4.19 -9.64
C VAL A 221 3.31 5.23 -8.99
N GLU A 222 3.30 6.43 -9.55
CA GLU A 222 2.43 7.53 -9.10
C GLU A 222 1.98 8.36 -10.30
N MET A 223 0.69 8.62 -10.36
CA MET A 223 0.10 9.38 -11.48
C MET A 223 0.17 10.88 -11.23
N ASP A 224 -0.02 11.31 -9.98
CA ASP A 224 0.02 12.72 -9.60
C ASP A 224 1.45 13.24 -9.58
N GLU A 225 1.69 14.34 -10.31
CA GLU A 225 3.04 14.90 -10.46
C GLU A 225 3.61 15.46 -9.13
N GLU A 226 2.76 16.03 -8.29
CA GLU A 226 3.20 16.61 -7.00
C GLU A 226 3.57 15.49 -6.02
N TYR A 227 2.75 14.45 -5.92
CA TYR A 227 3.06 13.29 -5.10
C TYR A 227 4.26 12.51 -5.64
N PHE A 228 4.41 12.40 -6.97
CA PHE A 228 5.60 11.80 -7.57
C PHE A 228 6.88 12.55 -7.19
N LYS A 229 6.90 13.87 -7.30
CA LYS A 229 8.05 14.70 -6.90
C LYS A 229 8.35 14.58 -5.41
N LEU A 230 7.31 14.56 -4.59
CA LEU A 230 7.42 14.37 -3.14
C LEU A 230 8.03 13.01 -2.79
N ALA A 231 7.54 11.93 -3.38
CA ALA A 231 8.08 10.59 -3.19
C ALA A 231 9.55 10.51 -3.61
N LYS A 232 9.89 11.07 -4.77
CA LYS A 232 11.26 11.11 -5.28
C LYS A 232 12.20 11.86 -4.34
N SER A 233 11.77 12.98 -3.77
CA SER A 233 12.58 13.73 -2.78
C SER A 233 12.85 12.87 -1.55
N ARG A 234 11.82 12.25 -0.97
CA ARG A 234 11.96 11.40 0.22
C ARG A 234 12.89 10.21 0.00
N LEU A 235 12.79 9.56 -1.16
CA LEU A 235 13.61 8.38 -1.48
C LEU A 235 15.07 8.73 -1.77
N ASN A 236 15.37 9.97 -2.16
CA ASN A 236 16.74 10.46 -2.32
C ASN A 236 17.45 10.72 -0.99
N GLU A 237 16.72 10.84 0.12
CA GLU A 237 17.26 11.08 1.45
C GLU A 237 17.65 9.78 2.18
N GLU A 238 17.29 8.60 1.62
CA GLU A 238 17.58 7.25 2.12
C GLU A 238 18.81 6.64 1.39
#